data_f6c0e68845414e509f2ee9ea6a8b21e0
#
_entry.id   f6c0e68845414e509f2ee9ea6a8b21e0
#
_cell.length_a   1.000
_cell.length_b   1.000
_cell.length_c   1.000
_cell.angle_alpha   90.00
_cell.angle_beta   90.00
_cell.angle_gamma   90.00
#
_symmetry.space_group_name_H-M   'P 1'
#
loop_
_entity.id
_entity.type
_entity.pdbx_description
1 polymer ?
#
loop_
_entity_poly.entity_id
_entity_poly.type
_entity_poly.pdbx_seq_one_letter_code
_entity_poly.pdbx_strand_id
1 'polypeptide(L)'
;MYLVIRCPGCRSFAYMDHLQRWKLCPICGEIISSQKASVYIEVEKYAEAEKIVAQLEEYLKKTRRGDLTDEEIASLRATYARWVKAHLTP
;
A
#
# COMPACT_ATOMS: atom_id res chain seq x y z
N MET A 1 -11.15 6.76 2.53
CA MET A 1 -9.82 6.20 2.88
C MET A 1 -9.46 5.10 1.93
N TYR A 2 -8.17 4.93 1.69
CA TYR A 2 -7.65 3.95 0.76
C TYR A 2 -6.66 3.04 1.45
N LEU A 3 -6.68 1.76 1.11
CA LEU A 3 -5.80 0.75 1.66
C LEU A 3 -4.72 0.44 0.63
N VAL A 4 -3.47 0.50 1.03
CA VAL A 4 -2.36 0.02 0.21
C VAL A 4 -2.20 -1.46 0.50
N ILE A 5 -2.42 -2.28 -0.52
CA ILE A 5 -2.47 -3.74 -0.41
C ILE A 5 -1.51 -4.37 -1.40
N ARG A 6 -1.41 -5.68 -1.35
CA ARG A 6 -0.58 -6.45 -2.27
C ARG A 6 -1.38 -7.57 -2.89
N CYS A 7 -1.25 -7.74 -4.20
CA CYS A 7 -1.91 -8.84 -4.92
C CYS A 7 -1.33 -10.18 -4.50
N PRO A 8 -2.15 -11.14 -4.07
CA PRO A 8 -1.63 -12.47 -3.69
C PRO A 8 -1.14 -13.29 -4.89
N GLY A 9 -1.58 -12.95 -6.10
CA GLY A 9 -1.19 -13.67 -7.31
C GLY A 9 0.17 -13.22 -7.86
N CYS A 10 0.30 -11.96 -8.25
CA CYS A 10 1.53 -11.44 -8.85
C CYS A 10 2.42 -10.69 -7.88
N ARG A 11 1.97 -10.46 -6.67
CA ARG A 11 2.69 -9.76 -5.60
C ARG A 11 3.00 -8.29 -5.88
N SER A 12 2.28 -7.68 -6.83
CA SER A 12 2.39 -6.25 -7.08
C SER A 12 1.58 -5.47 -6.05
N PHE A 13 2.06 -4.29 -5.68
CA PHE A 13 1.31 -3.40 -4.80
C PHE A 13 0.16 -2.75 -5.56
N ALA A 14 -0.93 -2.51 -4.85
CA ALA A 14 -2.09 -1.83 -5.39
C ALA A 14 -2.78 -1.07 -4.26
N TYR A 15 -3.80 -0.30 -4.58
CA TYR A 15 -4.62 0.34 -3.55
C TYR A 15 -6.09 0.14 -3.88
N MET A 16 -6.92 0.20 -2.85
CA MET A 16 -8.37 0.10 -3.00
C MET A 16 -9.06 0.93 -1.93
N ASP A 17 -10.31 1.33 -2.19
CA ASP A 17 -11.13 2.02 -1.21
C ASP A 17 -11.42 1.08 -0.04
N HIS A 18 -11.44 1.61 1.19
CA HIS A 18 -11.67 0.80 2.38
C HIS A 18 -13.08 0.18 2.43
N LEU A 19 -14.04 0.72 1.69
CA LEU A 19 -15.40 0.18 1.57
C LEU A 19 -15.52 -0.87 0.46
N GLN A 20 -14.50 -0.98 -0.38
CA GLN A 20 -14.48 -1.93 -1.48
C GLN A 20 -14.15 -3.32 -0.94
N ARG A 21 -14.93 -4.31 -1.35
CA ARG A 21 -14.74 -5.69 -0.87
C ARG A 21 -13.75 -6.48 -1.71
N TRP A 22 -13.62 -6.13 -2.98
CA TRP A 22 -12.70 -6.81 -3.88
C TRP A 22 -12.28 -5.87 -5.00
N LYS A 23 -11.16 -6.19 -5.62
CA LYS A 23 -10.60 -5.44 -6.73
C LYS A 23 -9.89 -6.38 -7.68
N LEU A 24 -9.95 -6.10 -8.97
CA LEU A 24 -9.13 -6.81 -9.95
C LEU A 24 -7.72 -6.19 -9.96
N CYS A 25 -6.71 -7.05 -9.87
CA CYS A 25 -5.34 -6.59 -9.96
C CYS A 25 -5.08 -6.01 -11.35
N PRO A 26 -4.59 -4.76 -11.46
CA PRO A 26 -4.34 -4.16 -12.77
C PRO A 26 -3.17 -4.79 -13.53
N ILE A 27 -2.38 -5.63 -12.88
CA ILE A 27 -1.21 -6.26 -13.48
C ILE A 27 -1.53 -7.67 -13.97
N CYS A 28 -2.08 -8.54 -13.12
CA CYS A 28 -2.35 -9.94 -13.47
C CYS A 28 -3.83 -10.28 -13.64
N GLY A 29 -4.73 -9.36 -13.28
CA GLY A 29 -6.18 -9.59 -13.40
C GLY A 29 -6.79 -10.47 -12.31
N GLU A 30 -6.01 -10.88 -11.31
CA GLU A 30 -6.52 -11.68 -10.22
C GLU A 30 -7.40 -10.88 -9.28
N ILE A 31 -8.38 -11.55 -8.64
CA ILE A 31 -9.26 -10.90 -7.68
C ILE A 31 -8.55 -10.76 -6.34
N ILE A 32 -8.48 -9.53 -5.85
CA ILE A 32 -7.91 -9.22 -4.53
C ILE A 32 -9.07 -8.98 -3.57
N SER A 33 -9.17 -9.81 -2.53
CA SER A 33 -10.18 -9.63 -1.48
C SER A 33 -9.63 -8.74 -0.37
N SER A 34 -10.40 -7.72 0.02
CA SER A 34 -10.00 -6.81 1.11
C SER A 34 -9.82 -7.53 2.45
N GLN A 35 -10.53 -8.64 2.65
CA GLN A 35 -10.43 -9.42 3.89
C GLN A 35 -9.19 -10.31 3.93
N LYS A 36 -8.68 -10.72 2.77
CA LYS A 36 -7.54 -11.65 2.67
C LYS A 36 -6.25 -10.95 2.31
N ALA A 37 -6.31 -9.76 1.72
CA ALA A 37 -5.13 -9.02 1.32
C ALA A 37 -4.39 -8.45 2.53
N SER A 38 -3.06 -8.43 2.45
CA SER A 38 -2.25 -7.77 3.47
C SER A 38 -2.34 -6.26 3.27
N VAL A 39 -2.78 -5.55 4.30
CA VAL A 39 -2.86 -4.08 4.28
C VAL A 39 -1.55 -3.54 4.86
N TYR A 40 -0.81 -2.78 4.07
CA TYR A 40 0.46 -2.20 4.50
C TYR A 40 0.27 -0.87 5.20
N ILE A 41 -0.60 -0.02 4.64
CA ILE A 41 -0.90 1.27 5.24
C ILE A 41 -2.27 1.74 4.75
N GLU A 42 -2.92 2.58 5.55
CA GLU A 42 -4.20 3.21 5.21
C GLU A 42 -3.98 4.70 5.06
N VAL A 43 -4.47 5.29 3.96
CA VAL A 43 -4.30 6.71 3.65
C VAL A 43 -5.63 7.34 3.29
N GLU A 44 -5.71 8.67 3.41
CA GLU A 44 -6.97 9.39 3.19
C GLU A 44 -7.27 9.61 1.70
N LYS A 45 -6.26 9.87 0.88
CA LYS A 45 -6.44 10.25 -0.53
C LYS A 45 -5.83 9.22 -1.47
N TYR A 46 -6.49 9.00 -2.60
CA TYR A 46 -5.99 8.05 -3.61
C TYR A 46 -4.63 8.47 -4.18
N ALA A 47 -4.37 9.76 -4.32
CA ALA A 47 -3.08 10.25 -4.81
C ALA A 47 -1.92 9.84 -3.90
N GLU A 48 -2.16 9.85 -2.59
CA GLU A 48 -1.18 9.40 -1.61
C GLU A 48 -0.96 7.89 -1.71
N ALA A 49 -2.03 7.13 -1.91
CA ALA A 49 -1.95 5.69 -2.10
C ALA A 49 -1.13 5.33 -3.34
N GLU A 50 -1.36 6.01 -4.46
CA GLU A 50 -0.60 5.81 -5.70
C GLU A 50 0.89 6.08 -5.49
N LYS A 51 1.20 7.17 -4.82
CA LYS A 51 2.58 7.56 -4.53
C LYS A 51 3.28 6.50 -3.67
N ILE A 52 2.61 6.02 -2.64
CA ILE A 52 3.16 4.98 -1.76
C ILE A 52 3.37 3.68 -2.51
N VAL A 53 2.41 3.27 -3.33
CA VAL A 53 2.54 2.07 -4.17
C VAL A 53 3.79 2.16 -5.04
N ALA A 54 3.98 3.28 -5.73
CA ALA A 54 5.16 3.48 -6.59
C ALA A 54 6.46 3.44 -5.79
N GLN A 55 6.49 4.07 -4.63
CA GLN A 55 7.67 4.08 -3.76
C GLN A 55 8.02 2.69 -3.23
N LEU A 56 7.02 1.91 -2.83
CA LEU A 56 7.24 0.55 -2.33
C LEU A 56 7.74 -0.38 -3.43
N GLU A 57 7.18 -0.28 -4.63
CA GLU A 57 7.63 -1.07 -5.78
C GLU A 57 9.11 -0.77 -6.09
N GLU A 58 9.46 0.50 -6.14
CA GLU A 58 10.83 0.92 -6.40
C GLU A 58 11.79 0.47 -5.29
N TYR A 59 11.37 0.58 -4.04
CA TYR A 59 12.18 0.18 -2.89
C TYR A 59 12.53 -1.31 -2.93
N LEU A 60 11.53 -2.17 -3.16
CA LEU A 60 11.77 -3.60 -3.24
C LEU A 60 12.62 -3.97 -4.44
N LYS A 61 12.44 -3.27 -5.56
CA LYS A 61 13.26 -3.48 -6.75
C LYS A 61 14.72 -3.13 -6.49
N LYS A 62 14.99 -2.01 -5.84
CA LYS A 62 16.36 -1.56 -5.50
C LYS A 62 17.02 -2.49 -4.51
N THR A 63 16.32 -2.96 -3.51
CA THR A 63 16.86 -3.85 -2.48
C THR A 63 16.85 -5.31 -2.88
N ARG A 64 16.23 -5.64 -4.02
CA ARG A 64 16.10 -7.01 -4.54
C ARG A 64 15.43 -7.95 -3.53
N ARG A 65 14.46 -7.42 -2.80
CA ARG A 65 13.71 -8.21 -1.81
C ARG A 65 12.29 -8.44 -2.29
N GLY A 66 11.72 -9.56 -1.87
CA GLY A 66 10.36 -9.94 -2.24
C GLY A 66 9.29 -9.28 -1.38
N ASP A 67 9.63 -8.78 -0.19
CA ASP A 67 8.65 -8.19 0.72
C ASP A 67 9.31 -7.28 1.74
N LEU A 68 8.47 -6.47 2.42
CA LEU A 68 8.89 -5.64 3.53
C LEU A 68 8.88 -6.47 4.83
N THR A 69 9.78 -6.15 5.74
CA THR A 69 9.75 -6.72 7.09
C THR A 69 8.69 -6.01 7.93
N ASP A 70 8.31 -6.61 9.05
CA ASP A 70 7.37 -6.00 9.98
C ASP A 70 7.88 -4.66 10.51
N GLU A 71 9.18 -4.55 10.74
CA GLU A 71 9.82 -3.31 11.17
C GLU A 71 9.72 -2.22 10.10
N GLU A 72 9.90 -2.59 8.85
CA GLU A 72 9.79 -1.65 7.73
C GLU A 72 8.35 -1.16 7.56
N ILE A 73 7.38 -2.03 7.73
CA ILE A 73 5.96 -1.67 7.67
C ILE A 73 5.62 -0.69 8.80
N ALA A 74 6.10 -0.96 10.01
CA ALA A 74 5.90 -0.08 11.15
C ALA A 74 6.55 1.29 10.91
N SER A 75 7.75 1.31 10.36
CA SER A 75 8.46 2.54 10.00
C SER A 75 7.71 3.34 8.92
N LEU A 76 7.19 2.66 7.90
CA LEU A 76 6.39 3.28 6.86
C LEU A 76 5.17 4.00 7.45
N ARG A 77 4.44 3.32 8.33
CA ARG A 77 3.27 3.89 9.00
C ARG A 77 3.63 5.09 9.85
N ALA A 78 4.73 5.00 10.60
CA ALA A 78 5.20 6.09 11.44
C ALA A 78 5.63 7.30 10.62
N THR A 79 6.36 7.09 9.54
CA THR A 79 6.81 8.16 8.64
C THR A 79 5.63 8.86 7.99
N TYR A 80 4.64 8.09 7.53
CA TYR A 80 3.44 8.67 6.94
C TYR A 80 2.68 9.51 7.97
N ALA A 81 2.51 9.01 9.17
CA ALA A 81 1.83 9.75 10.24
C ALA A 81 2.53 11.08 10.54
N ARG A 82 3.85 11.09 10.56
CA ARG A 82 4.64 12.32 10.73
C ARG A 82 4.42 13.30 9.59
N TRP A 83 4.42 12.79 8.37
CA TRP A 83 4.20 13.59 7.18
C TRP A 83 2.83 14.27 7.20
N VAL A 84 1.80 13.50 7.55
CA VAL A 84 0.43 14.02 7.70
C VAL A 84 0.39 15.12 8.76
N LYS A 85 0.99 14.88 9.93
CA LYS A 85 1.04 15.87 10.98
C LYS A 85 1.71 17.16 10.55
N ALA A 86 2.83 17.05 9.83
CA ALA A 86 3.60 18.21 9.40
C ALA A 86 2.91 19.04 8.32
N HIS A 87 2.12 18.41 7.44
CA HIS A 87 1.59 19.08 6.24
C HIS A 87 0.08 19.33 6.27
N LEU A 88 -0.67 18.51 6.99
CA LEU A 88 -2.15 18.56 6.99
C LEU A 88 -2.74 19.08 8.30
N THR A 89 -1.96 19.13 9.36
CA THR A 89 -2.42 19.69 10.65
C THR A 89 -2.07 21.16 10.72
N PRO A 90 -3.06 22.04 10.95
CA PRO A 90 -2.78 23.48 11.09
C PRO A 90 -1.95 23.80 12.33
#